data_7929465feefe4574a03150004ad0f52f
#
_entry.id   7929465feefe4574a03150004ad0f52f
#
_cell.length_a   1.000
_cell.length_b   1.000
_cell.length_c   1.000
_cell.angle_alpha   90.00
_cell.angle_beta   90.00
_cell.angle_gamma   90.00
#
_symmetry.space_group_name_H-M   'P 1'
#
loop_
_entity.id
_entity.type
_entity.pdbx_description
1 polymer ?
#
loop_
_entity_poly.entity_id
_entity_poly.type
_entity_poly.pdbx_seq_one_letter_code
_entity_poly.pdbx_strand_id
1 'polypeptide(L)'
;MDAVIEILKGLDYSPLYVSLKTGIVATIFSFFLGLFAARKVIKAGPKVKAIADGILTLPMVLPPTAAGFFLLLLFSRRRPFGILLYEEFGIKVVQTWAGCIIAATVIAFPLMYRNARAAFEQIDVNLIHAARTLGMPEYKIFWKVAVPSAGPGLVAGTILTFARALGEYGATSMLAGNIPGKTGTISQRIAMVIQDGDYMTAGIWVVIIMLVALVLIILMNMVTGRNMKNIRRW
;
A
#
# COMPACT_ATOMS: atom_id res chain seq x y z
N MET A 1 34.97 -5.55 -11.10
CA MET A 1 34.22 -4.31 -11.27
C MET A 1 33.55 -4.26 -12.66
N ASP A 2 34.27 -4.67 -13.68
CA ASP A 2 33.79 -4.63 -15.07
C ASP A 2 32.56 -5.51 -15.33
N ALA A 3 32.51 -6.72 -14.78
CA ALA A 3 31.35 -7.61 -14.87
C ALA A 3 30.05 -7.01 -14.29
N VAL A 4 30.12 -6.27 -13.17
CA VAL A 4 28.96 -5.60 -12.58
C VAL A 4 28.47 -4.45 -13.47
N ILE A 5 29.38 -3.71 -14.06
CA ILE A 5 29.05 -2.60 -14.98
C ILE A 5 28.41 -3.14 -16.26
N GLU A 6 28.88 -4.27 -16.77
CA GLU A 6 28.31 -4.92 -17.94
C GLU A 6 26.91 -5.44 -17.68
N ILE A 7 26.67 -6.09 -16.52
CA ILE A 7 25.35 -6.54 -16.09
C ILE A 7 24.42 -5.33 -15.95
N LEU A 8 24.84 -4.23 -15.28
CA LEU A 8 24.02 -3.03 -15.10
C LEU A 8 23.58 -2.40 -16.43
N LYS A 9 24.45 -2.42 -17.45
CA LYS A 9 24.10 -1.90 -18.79
C LYS A 9 23.12 -2.80 -19.54
N GLY A 10 23.11 -4.11 -19.28
CA GLY A 10 22.21 -5.07 -19.92
C GLY A 10 20.89 -5.30 -19.17
N LEU A 11 20.70 -4.68 -17.99
CA LEU A 11 19.48 -4.87 -17.20
C LEU A 11 18.26 -4.22 -17.83
N ASP A 12 17.16 -4.95 -17.90
CA ASP A 12 15.83 -4.38 -18.14
C ASP A 12 15.27 -3.75 -16.87
N TYR A 13 15.24 -2.43 -16.79
CA TYR A 13 14.73 -1.68 -15.64
C TYR A 13 13.20 -1.61 -15.55
N SER A 14 12.47 -2.27 -16.44
CA SER A 14 11.00 -2.27 -16.41
C SER A 14 10.42 -2.80 -15.09
N PRO A 15 10.99 -3.83 -14.40
CA PRO A 15 10.47 -4.30 -13.12
C PRO A 15 10.57 -3.25 -12.01
N LEU A 16 11.61 -2.42 -12.01
CA LEU A 16 11.75 -1.32 -11.07
C LEU A 16 10.65 -0.28 -11.28
N TYR A 17 10.43 0.13 -12.52
CA TYR A 17 9.36 1.07 -12.87
C TYR A 17 7.97 0.54 -12.51
N VAL A 18 7.68 -0.73 -12.82
CA VAL A 18 6.41 -1.38 -12.48
C VAL A 18 6.21 -1.40 -10.97
N SER A 19 7.24 -1.76 -10.19
CA SER A 19 7.16 -1.78 -8.72
C SER A 19 6.92 -0.40 -8.14
N LEU A 20 7.66 0.62 -8.58
CA LEU A 20 7.52 1.99 -8.08
C LEU A 20 6.12 2.56 -8.36
N LYS A 21 5.67 2.50 -9.60
CA LYS A 21 4.33 3.01 -9.95
C LYS A 21 3.22 2.24 -9.24
N THR A 22 3.35 0.92 -9.09
CA THR A 22 2.38 0.09 -8.37
C THR A 22 2.37 0.45 -6.89
N GLY A 23 3.54 0.55 -6.25
CA GLY A 23 3.68 0.92 -4.85
C GLY A 23 3.10 2.29 -4.53
N ILE A 24 3.36 3.30 -5.38
CA ILE A 24 2.81 4.65 -5.21
C ILE A 24 1.28 4.62 -5.31
N VAL A 25 0.73 4.04 -6.37
CA VAL A 25 -0.72 4.01 -6.60
C VAL A 25 -1.44 3.19 -5.54
N ALA A 26 -0.90 2.02 -5.17
CA ALA A 26 -1.45 1.19 -4.10
C ALA A 26 -1.42 1.91 -2.74
N THR A 27 -0.37 2.69 -2.47
CA THR A 27 -0.28 3.51 -1.25
C THR A 27 -1.35 4.59 -1.22
N ILE A 28 -1.60 5.28 -2.33
CA ILE A 28 -2.66 6.29 -2.42
C ILE A 28 -4.03 5.67 -2.14
N PHE A 29 -4.35 4.53 -2.78
CA PHE A 29 -5.61 3.84 -2.51
C PHE A 29 -5.70 3.36 -1.05
N SER A 30 -4.65 2.75 -0.52
CA SER A 30 -4.59 2.29 0.86
C SER A 30 -4.73 3.45 1.86
N PHE A 31 -4.15 4.62 1.56
CA PHE A 31 -4.26 5.82 2.38
C PHE A 31 -5.71 6.25 2.53
N PHE A 32 -6.42 6.48 1.44
CA PHE A 32 -7.80 6.93 1.51
C PHE A 32 -8.73 5.87 2.08
N LEU A 33 -8.60 4.62 1.65
CA LEU A 33 -9.39 3.50 2.18
C LEU A 33 -9.15 3.32 3.68
N GLY A 34 -7.89 3.35 4.12
CA GLY A 34 -7.51 3.21 5.53
C GLY A 34 -8.01 4.37 6.38
N LEU A 35 -7.89 5.60 5.88
CA LEU A 35 -8.36 6.81 6.54
C LEU A 35 -9.88 6.76 6.77
N PHE A 36 -10.65 6.44 5.73
CA PHE A 36 -12.11 6.38 5.82
C PHE A 36 -12.60 5.18 6.64
N ALA A 37 -11.94 4.02 6.51
CA ALA A 37 -12.26 2.85 7.31
C ALA A 37 -12.00 3.13 8.81
N ALA A 38 -10.86 3.71 9.17
CA ALA A 38 -10.53 4.09 10.53
C ALA A 38 -11.56 5.05 11.13
N ARG A 39 -11.94 6.11 10.36
CA ARG A 39 -12.96 7.07 10.78
C ARG A 39 -14.31 6.40 11.08
N LYS A 40 -14.75 5.46 10.24
CA LYS A 40 -16.02 4.74 10.44
C LYS A 40 -15.97 3.81 11.63
N VAL A 41 -14.88 3.03 11.75
CA VAL A 41 -14.74 2.02 12.81
C VAL A 41 -14.60 2.66 14.19
N ILE A 42 -13.92 3.80 14.33
CA ILE A 42 -13.81 4.51 15.62
C ILE A 42 -15.18 4.92 16.16
N LYS A 43 -16.12 5.29 15.28
CA LYS A 43 -17.48 5.69 15.66
C LYS A 43 -18.42 4.49 15.92
N ALA A 44 -18.00 3.28 15.64
CA ALA A 44 -18.81 2.08 15.81
C ALA A 44 -18.82 1.59 17.26
N GLY A 45 -19.88 0.90 17.63
CA GLY A 45 -19.99 0.24 18.95
C GLY A 45 -18.94 -0.88 19.13
N PRO A 46 -18.63 -1.28 20.38
CA PRO A 46 -17.51 -2.19 20.69
C PRO A 46 -17.53 -3.51 19.91
N LYS A 47 -18.69 -4.13 19.75
CA LYS A 47 -18.83 -5.40 19.01
C LYS A 47 -18.56 -5.23 17.52
N VAL A 48 -19.13 -4.19 16.91
CA VAL A 48 -18.92 -3.89 15.47
C VAL A 48 -17.47 -3.51 15.22
N LYS A 49 -16.86 -2.74 16.12
CA LYS A 49 -15.45 -2.37 16.08
C LYS A 49 -14.55 -3.61 16.08
N ALA A 50 -14.77 -4.56 16.97
CA ALA A 50 -13.97 -5.79 17.05
C ALA A 50 -14.08 -6.65 15.77
N ILE A 51 -15.31 -6.81 15.24
CA ILE A 51 -15.54 -7.58 14.01
C ILE A 51 -14.90 -6.87 12.80
N ALA A 52 -15.11 -5.56 12.67
CA ALA A 52 -14.53 -4.78 11.58
C ALA A 52 -12.99 -4.82 11.62
N ASP A 53 -12.39 -4.71 12.80
CA ASP A 53 -10.93 -4.86 12.95
C ASP A 53 -10.43 -6.21 12.45
N GLY A 54 -11.11 -7.29 12.87
CA GLY A 54 -10.76 -8.62 12.41
C GLY A 54 -10.81 -8.75 10.88
N ILE A 55 -11.91 -8.32 10.28
CA ILE A 55 -12.09 -8.41 8.82
C ILE A 55 -11.09 -7.52 8.07
N LEU A 56 -10.93 -6.26 8.48
CA LEU A 56 -10.05 -5.30 7.79
C LEU A 56 -8.56 -5.63 7.95
N THR A 57 -8.19 -6.35 9.01
CA THR A 57 -6.79 -6.78 9.22
C THR A 57 -6.51 -8.21 8.76
N LEU A 58 -7.54 -8.96 8.35
CA LEU A 58 -7.40 -10.34 7.87
C LEU A 58 -6.32 -10.52 6.78
N PRO A 59 -6.21 -9.63 5.76
CA PRO A 59 -5.19 -9.78 4.73
C PRO A 59 -3.74 -9.73 5.26
N MET A 60 -3.52 -9.15 6.43
CA MET A 60 -2.19 -9.08 7.07
C MET A 60 -1.78 -10.42 7.70
N VAL A 61 -2.77 -11.23 8.13
CA VAL A 61 -2.55 -12.53 8.77
C VAL A 61 -2.42 -13.65 7.74
N LEU A 62 -3.13 -13.52 6.63
CA LEU A 62 -3.08 -14.50 5.55
C LEU A 62 -1.73 -14.47 4.84
N PRO A 63 -1.20 -15.65 4.43
CA PRO A 63 -0.09 -15.65 3.47
C PRO A 63 -0.45 -14.83 2.23
N PRO A 64 0.45 -13.97 1.71
CA PRO A 64 0.15 -13.13 0.56
C PRO A 64 -0.31 -13.91 -0.67
N THR A 65 0.21 -15.11 -0.89
CA THR A 65 -0.22 -16.03 -1.95
C THR A 65 -1.67 -16.47 -1.79
N ALA A 66 -2.11 -16.75 -0.55
CA ALA A 66 -3.49 -17.12 -0.27
C ALA A 66 -4.45 -15.94 -0.54
N ALA A 67 -4.10 -14.74 -0.08
CA ALA A 67 -4.86 -13.52 -0.39
C ALA A 67 -4.93 -13.29 -1.92
N GLY A 68 -3.81 -13.45 -2.63
CA GLY A 68 -3.75 -13.36 -4.09
C GLY A 68 -4.63 -14.40 -4.79
N PHE A 69 -4.68 -15.63 -4.27
CA PHE A 69 -5.56 -16.67 -4.79
C PHE A 69 -7.04 -16.31 -4.63
N PHE A 70 -7.45 -15.78 -3.46
CA PHE A 70 -8.81 -15.29 -3.29
C PHE A 70 -9.16 -14.15 -4.24
N LEU A 71 -8.24 -13.21 -4.44
CA LEU A 71 -8.42 -12.14 -5.42
C LEU A 71 -8.52 -12.69 -6.85
N LEU A 72 -7.69 -13.67 -7.20
CA LEU A 72 -7.77 -14.36 -8.50
C LEU A 72 -9.15 -15.01 -8.70
N LEU A 73 -9.65 -15.72 -7.70
CA LEU A 73 -11.00 -16.31 -7.76
C LEU A 73 -12.07 -15.24 -7.94
N LEU A 74 -11.98 -14.11 -7.20
CA LEU A 74 -12.95 -13.03 -7.26
C LEU A 74 -12.97 -12.36 -8.64
N PHE A 75 -11.81 -12.03 -9.19
CA PHE A 75 -11.68 -11.26 -10.43
C PHE A 75 -11.56 -12.11 -11.70
N SER A 76 -11.55 -13.44 -11.55
CA SER A 76 -11.47 -14.36 -12.70
C SER A 76 -12.69 -14.24 -13.61
N ARG A 77 -12.44 -14.14 -14.92
CA ARG A 77 -13.48 -14.17 -15.97
C ARG A 77 -14.28 -15.47 -16.05
N ARG A 78 -14.00 -16.44 -15.20
CA ARG A 78 -14.74 -17.69 -15.03
C ARG A 78 -15.68 -17.65 -13.81
N ARG A 79 -15.76 -16.54 -13.09
CA ARG A 79 -16.58 -16.35 -11.89
C ARG A 79 -17.53 -15.17 -12.06
N PRO A 80 -18.70 -15.19 -11.40
CA PRO A 80 -19.76 -14.21 -11.64
C PRO A 80 -19.31 -12.75 -11.56
N PHE A 81 -18.51 -12.40 -10.54
CA PHE A 81 -18.03 -11.03 -10.37
C PHE A 81 -17.05 -10.60 -11.48
N GLY A 82 -16.12 -11.48 -11.86
CA GLY A 82 -15.18 -11.18 -12.95
C GLY A 82 -15.85 -11.13 -14.32
N ILE A 83 -16.89 -11.96 -14.55
CA ILE A 83 -17.74 -11.90 -15.75
C ILE A 83 -18.45 -10.54 -15.80
N LEU A 84 -19.14 -10.15 -14.73
CA LEU A 84 -19.85 -8.88 -14.64
C LEU A 84 -18.93 -7.69 -14.94
N LEU A 85 -17.72 -7.65 -14.34
CA LEU A 85 -16.76 -6.58 -14.59
C LEU A 85 -16.32 -6.51 -16.05
N TYR A 86 -16.18 -7.66 -16.69
CA TYR A 86 -15.73 -7.70 -18.08
C TYR A 86 -16.86 -7.39 -19.07
N GLU A 87 -18.04 -7.94 -18.88
CA GLU A 87 -19.19 -7.79 -19.83
C GLU A 87 -19.82 -6.41 -19.72
N GLU A 88 -20.03 -5.88 -18.49
CA GLU A 88 -20.72 -4.61 -18.31
C GLU A 88 -19.75 -3.40 -18.39
N PHE A 89 -18.50 -3.56 -17.92
CA PHE A 89 -17.56 -2.43 -17.79
C PHE A 89 -16.31 -2.57 -18.68
N GLY A 90 -16.13 -3.69 -19.39
CA GLY A 90 -14.93 -3.95 -20.20
C GLY A 90 -13.65 -4.09 -19.38
N ILE A 91 -13.75 -4.24 -18.04
CA ILE A 91 -12.61 -4.20 -17.15
C ILE A 91 -12.02 -5.60 -16.98
N LYS A 92 -10.76 -5.76 -17.40
CA LYS A 92 -9.93 -6.94 -17.14
C LYS A 92 -8.96 -6.64 -16.02
N VAL A 93 -9.04 -7.41 -14.91
CA VAL A 93 -8.14 -7.27 -13.74
C VAL A 93 -7.01 -8.30 -13.79
N VAL A 94 -7.35 -9.56 -14.01
CA VAL A 94 -6.37 -10.66 -14.03
C VAL A 94 -5.34 -10.46 -15.15
N GLN A 95 -4.06 -10.65 -14.83
CA GLN A 95 -2.93 -10.47 -15.75
C GLN A 95 -2.82 -9.05 -16.31
N THR A 96 -3.13 -8.05 -15.49
CA THR A 96 -2.98 -6.63 -15.84
C THR A 96 -2.29 -5.85 -14.72
N TRP A 97 -1.81 -4.65 -15.03
CA TRP A 97 -1.27 -3.75 -14.03
C TRP A 97 -2.31 -3.34 -12.97
N ALA A 98 -3.59 -3.24 -13.33
CA ALA A 98 -4.67 -3.05 -12.35
C ALA A 98 -4.70 -4.17 -11.30
N GLY A 99 -4.43 -5.41 -11.71
CA GLY A 99 -4.26 -6.55 -10.81
C GLY A 99 -3.09 -6.35 -9.83
N CYS A 100 -1.95 -5.80 -10.28
CA CYS A 100 -0.83 -5.45 -9.39
C CYS A 100 -1.26 -4.43 -8.33
N ILE A 101 -1.96 -3.37 -8.74
CA ILE A 101 -2.45 -2.33 -7.83
C ILE A 101 -3.41 -2.90 -6.80
N ILE A 102 -4.40 -3.69 -7.23
CA ILE A 102 -5.39 -4.30 -6.33
C ILE A 102 -4.71 -5.23 -5.33
N ALA A 103 -3.83 -6.12 -5.79
CA ALA A 103 -3.09 -7.03 -4.92
C ALA A 103 -2.25 -6.27 -3.88
N ALA A 104 -1.44 -5.31 -4.32
CA ALA A 104 -0.60 -4.51 -3.44
C ALA A 104 -1.44 -3.68 -2.45
N THR A 105 -2.58 -3.11 -2.91
CA THR A 105 -3.49 -2.35 -2.05
C THR A 105 -4.09 -3.22 -0.96
N VAL A 106 -4.62 -4.39 -1.28
CA VAL A 106 -5.26 -5.30 -0.31
C VAL A 106 -4.27 -5.75 0.76
N ILE A 107 -3.03 -6.03 0.37
CA ILE A 107 -1.99 -6.48 1.30
C ILE A 107 -1.43 -5.34 2.16
N ALA A 108 -1.34 -4.11 1.62
CA ALA A 108 -0.77 -2.97 2.33
C ALA A 108 -1.83 -2.18 3.14
N PHE A 109 -3.10 -2.21 2.72
CA PHE A 109 -4.21 -1.50 3.36
C PHE A 109 -4.33 -1.71 4.89
N PRO A 110 -4.20 -2.93 5.46
CA PRO A 110 -4.31 -3.13 6.89
C PRO A 110 -3.32 -2.30 7.70
N LEU A 111 -2.10 -2.08 7.18
CA LEU A 111 -1.09 -1.25 7.83
C LEU A 111 -1.54 0.21 7.90
N MET A 112 -2.05 0.74 6.81
CA MET A 112 -2.58 2.11 6.79
C MET A 112 -3.78 2.27 7.71
N TYR A 113 -4.73 1.34 7.65
CA TYR A 113 -5.91 1.32 8.50
C TYR A 113 -5.54 1.35 9.99
N ARG A 114 -4.64 0.45 10.45
CA ARG A 114 -4.23 0.38 11.86
C ARG A 114 -3.51 1.63 12.32
N ASN A 115 -2.60 2.18 11.51
CA ASN A 115 -1.90 3.42 11.84
C ASN A 115 -2.85 4.63 11.88
N ALA A 116 -3.74 4.75 10.89
CA ALA A 116 -4.74 5.82 10.86
C ALA A 116 -5.67 5.74 12.06
N ARG A 117 -6.12 4.55 12.42
CA ARG A 117 -6.96 4.33 13.59
C ARG A 117 -6.25 4.71 14.89
N ALA A 118 -5.03 4.21 15.09
CA ALA A 118 -4.24 4.57 16.28
C ALA A 118 -3.98 6.07 16.37
N ALA A 119 -3.69 6.73 15.24
CA ALA A 119 -3.49 8.16 15.19
C ALA A 119 -4.75 8.96 15.53
N PHE A 120 -5.92 8.53 15.08
CA PHE A 120 -7.18 9.18 15.43
C PHE A 120 -7.60 8.93 16.89
N GLU A 121 -7.32 7.75 17.45
CA GLU A 121 -7.63 7.43 18.86
C GLU A 121 -6.75 8.23 19.84
N GLN A 122 -5.61 8.76 19.40
CA GLN A 122 -4.73 9.62 20.21
C GLN A 122 -5.11 11.12 20.20
N ILE A 123 -6.10 11.52 19.39
CA ILE A 123 -6.55 12.91 19.35
C ILE A 123 -7.30 13.24 20.64
N ASP A 124 -6.94 14.39 21.26
CA ASP A 124 -7.69 14.89 22.40
C ASP A 124 -9.15 15.17 22.01
N VAL A 125 -10.07 14.47 22.66
CA VAL A 125 -11.51 14.60 22.43
C VAL A 125 -12.02 16.04 22.66
N ASN A 126 -11.39 16.79 23.56
CA ASN A 126 -11.74 18.18 23.84
C ASN A 126 -11.55 19.07 22.61
N LEU A 127 -10.54 18.78 21.77
CA LEU A 127 -10.31 19.50 20.52
C LEU A 127 -11.50 19.33 19.55
N ILE A 128 -12.04 18.12 19.48
CA ILE A 128 -13.22 17.82 18.66
C ILE A 128 -14.49 18.50 19.23
N HIS A 129 -14.65 18.47 20.56
CA HIS A 129 -15.78 19.12 21.22
C HIS A 129 -15.73 20.65 21.05
N ALA A 130 -14.56 21.27 21.22
CA ALA A 130 -14.39 22.71 20.99
C ALA A 130 -14.77 23.12 19.54
N ALA A 131 -14.34 22.32 18.55
CA ALA A 131 -14.70 22.57 17.16
C ALA A 131 -16.22 22.46 16.91
N ARG A 132 -16.91 21.52 17.59
CA ARG A 132 -18.38 21.42 17.55
C ARG A 132 -19.06 22.61 18.20
N THR A 133 -18.58 23.07 19.34
CA THR A 133 -19.11 24.28 20.04
C THR A 133 -18.99 25.53 19.16
N LEU A 134 -17.94 25.61 18.33
CA LEU A 134 -17.78 26.67 17.33
C LEU A 134 -18.67 26.49 16.09
N GLY A 135 -19.61 25.55 16.08
CA GLY A 135 -20.56 25.33 14.99
C GLY A 135 -19.95 24.69 13.74
N MET A 136 -18.77 24.08 13.82
CA MET A 136 -18.14 23.43 12.66
C MET A 136 -18.88 22.13 12.30
N PRO A 137 -19.26 21.92 11.02
CA PRO A 137 -19.87 20.66 10.59
C PRO A 137 -18.84 19.52 10.60
N GLU A 138 -19.30 18.28 10.84
CA GLU A 138 -18.46 17.08 11.02
C GLU A 138 -17.45 16.83 9.90
N TYR A 139 -17.75 17.19 8.64
CA TYR A 139 -16.79 17.04 7.55
C TYR A 139 -15.63 18.03 7.65
N LYS A 140 -15.90 19.28 8.12
CA LYS A 140 -14.85 20.29 8.36
C LYS A 140 -14.00 19.91 9.57
N ILE A 141 -14.62 19.41 10.66
CA ILE A 141 -13.89 18.91 11.82
C ILE A 141 -12.94 17.78 11.40
N PHE A 142 -13.40 16.85 10.56
CA PHE A 142 -12.56 15.77 10.09
C PHE A 142 -11.33 16.27 9.31
N TRP A 143 -11.54 17.10 8.28
CA TRP A 143 -10.45 17.52 7.40
C TRP A 143 -9.57 18.63 7.99
N LYS A 144 -10.14 19.55 8.81
CA LYS A 144 -9.41 20.72 9.33
C LYS A 144 -8.88 20.53 10.74
N VAL A 145 -9.40 19.56 11.50
CA VAL A 145 -8.98 19.29 12.88
C VAL A 145 -8.41 17.88 13.02
N ALA A 146 -9.22 16.84 12.77
CA ALA A 146 -8.81 15.47 13.04
C ALA A 146 -7.63 14.99 12.17
N VAL A 147 -7.71 15.17 10.85
CA VAL A 147 -6.65 14.73 9.92
C VAL A 147 -5.32 15.46 10.19
N PRO A 148 -5.26 16.79 10.35
CA PRO A 148 -4.02 17.48 10.71
C PRO A 148 -3.47 17.06 12.08
N SER A 149 -4.32 16.87 13.09
CA SER A 149 -3.89 16.41 14.42
C SER A 149 -3.34 15.00 14.42
N ALA A 150 -3.90 14.10 13.59
CA ALA A 150 -3.41 12.75 13.37
C ALA A 150 -2.19 12.69 12.41
N GLY A 151 -1.80 13.83 11.84
CA GLY A 151 -0.78 13.93 10.77
C GLY A 151 0.46 13.07 10.97
N PRO A 152 1.16 13.14 12.12
CA PRO A 152 2.36 12.34 12.36
C PRO A 152 2.13 10.83 12.19
N GLY A 153 1.06 10.31 12.77
CA GLY A 153 0.71 8.89 12.66
C GLY A 153 0.25 8.48 11.25
N LEU A 154 -0.48 9.37 10.58
CA LEU A 154 -0.89 9.13 9.18
C LEU A 154 0.30 9.06 8.24
N VAL A 155 1.30 9.91 8.44
CA VAL A 155 2.52 9.87 7.63
C VAL A 155 3.35 8.61 7.92
N ALA A 156 3.53 8.26 9.19
CA ALA A 156 4.20 7.02 9.55
C ALA A 156 3.50 5.80 8.92
N GLY A 157 2.17 5.75 9.00
CA GLY A 157 1.35 4.73 8.35
C GLY A 157 1.54 4.70 6.83
N THR A 158 1.63 5.84 6.18
CA THR A 158 1.85 5.94 4.73
C THR A 158 3.21 5.39 4.32
N ILE A 159 4.27 5.71 5.07
CA ILE A 159 5.63 5.20 4.81
C ILE A 159 5.66 3.68 4.93
N LEU A 160 5.09 3.13 6.00
CA LEU A 160 5.02 1.68 6.21
C LEU A 160 4.18 0.98 5.11
N THR A 161 3.07 1.59 4.71
CA THR A 161 2.19 1.08 3.66
C THR A 161 2.91 1.06 2.32
N PHE A 162 3.66 2.12 1.99
CA PHE A 162 4.45 2.18 0.77
C PHE A 162 5.55 1.11 0.76
N ALA A 163 6.31 0.97 1.83
CA ALA A 163 7.35 -0.05 1.95
C ALA A 163 6.77 -1.47 1.78
N ARG A 164 5.59 -1.72 2.38
CA ARG A 164 4.89 -3.00 2.24
C ARG A 164 4.39 -3.25 0.82
N ALA A 165 3.83 -2.22 0.16
CA ALA A 165 3.34 -2.32 -1.22
C ALA A 165 4.47 -2.52 -2.23
N LEU A 166 5.62 -1.84 -2.02
CA LEU A 166 6.79 -1.95 -2.90
C LEU A 166 7.39 -3.36 -2.90
N GLY A 167 7.44 -4.02 -1.74
CA GLY A 167 7.97 -5.38 -1.58
C GLY A 167 6.95 -6.48 -1.84
N GLU A 168 5.77 -6.19 -2.40
CA GLU A 168 4.75 -7.21 -2.61
C GLU A 168 5.12 -8.15 -3.77
N TYR A 169 5.01 -9.46 -3.50
CA TYR A 169 5.34 -10.52 -4.45
C TYR A 169 4.20 -11.54 -4.59
N GLY A 170 3.75 -12.12 -3.48
CA GLY A 170 2.90 -13.30 -3.48
C GLY A 170 1.51 -13.07 -4.08
N ALA A 171 0.82 -12.01 -3.65
CA ALA A 171 -0.50 -11.69 -4.15
C ALA A 171 -0.44 -11.17 -5.59
N THR A 172 0.58 -10.38 -5.91
CA THR A 172 0.79 -9.85 -7.26
C THR A 172 1.08 -10.97 -8.25
N SER A 173 1.92 -11.94 -7.91
CA SER A 173 2.21 -13.10 -8.76
C SER A 173 0.97 -13.93 -9.06
N MET A 174 0.09 -14.12 -8.07
CA MET A 174 -1.15 -14.87 -8.24
C MET A 174 -2.18 -14.15 -9.09
N LEU A 175 -2.40 -12.85 -8.88
CA LEU A 175 -3.46 -12.10 -9.55
C LEU A 175 -3.03 -11.54 -10.91
N ALA A 176 -1.85 -10.93 -10.96
CA ALA A 176 -1.38 -10.20 -12.14
C ALA A 176 -0.39 -11.00 -12.99
N GLY A 177 0.14 -12.13 -12.46
CA GLY A 177 1.17 -12.90 -13.11
C GLY A 177 2.49 -12.13 -13.20
N ASN A 178 3.37 -12.59 -14.09
CA ASN A 178 4.68 -11.97 -14.31
C ASN A 178 4.90 -11.75 -15.81
N ILE A 179 4.31 -10.68 -16.33
CA ILE A 179 4.42 -10.32 -17.75
C ILE A 179 5.51 -9.24 -17.86
N PRO A 180 6.63 -9.50 -18.58
CA PRO A 180 7.71 -8.52 -18.75
C PRO A 180 7.20 -7.16 -19.23
N GLY A 181 7.69 -6.10 -18.64
CA GLY A 181 7.30 -4.71 -18.97
C GLY A 181 5.89 -4.28 -18.58
N LYS A 182 5.01 -5.22 -18.13
CA LYS A 182 3.61 -4.92 -17.80
C LYS A 182 3.27 -5.15 -16.32
N THR A 183 3.52 -6.36 -15.81
CA THR A 183 3.15 -6.76 -14.45
C THR A 183 4.33 -7.30 -13.65
N GLY A 184 5.46 -7.60 -14.30
CA GLY A 184 6.67 -8.08 -13.64
C GLY A 184 7.22 -7.04 -12.67
N THR A 185 7.16 -7.35 -11.36
CA THR A 185 7.72 -6.51 -10.30
C THR A 185 9.17 -6.88 -10.01
N ILE A 186 9.89 -6.00 -9.32
CA ILE A 186 11.29 -6.26 -8.94
C ILE A 186 11.41 -7.50 -8.03
N SER A 187 10.45 -7.72 -7.11
CA SER A 187 10.41 -8.89 -6.25
C SER A 187 10.24 -10.19 -7.06
N GLN A 188 9.42 -10.15 -8.10
CA GLN A 188 9.27 -11.28 -9.03
C GLN A 188 10.53 -11.51 -9.85
N ARG A 189 11.17 -10.43 -10.33
CA ARG A 189 12.42 -10.54 -11.10
C ARG A 189 13.54 -11.17 -10.27
N ILE A 190 13.70 -10.72 -9.01
CA ILE A 190 14.67 -11.32 -8.07
C ILE A 190 14.41 -12.81 -7.91
N ALA A 191 13.17 -13.21 -7.66
CA ALA A 191 12.81 -14.61 -7.48
C ALA A 191 13.11 -15.46 -8.71
N MET A 192 12.84 -14.95 -9.92
CA MET A 192 13.13 -15.66 -11.18
C MET A 192 14.63 -15.83 -11.39
N VAL A 193 15.41 -14.77 -11.24
CA VAL A 193 16.86 -14.80 -11.46
C VAL A 193 17.55 -15.76 -10.48
N ILE A 194 17.03 -15.86 -9.24
CA ILE A 194 17.49 -16.86 -8.26
C ILE A 194 17.17 -18.29 -8.74
N GLN A 195 15.97 -18.50 -9.30
CA GLN A 195 15.57 -19.82 -9.84
C GLN A 195 16.41 -20.22 -11.06
N ASP A 196 16.85 -19.25 -11.85
CA ASP A 196 17.75 -19.43 -12.98
C ASP A 196 19.22 -19.70 -12.53
N GLY A 197 19.52 -19.57 -11.23
CA GLY A 197 20.86 -19.80 -10.66
C GLY A 197 21.80 -18.58 -10.78
N ASP A 198 21.35 -17.45 -11.31
CA ASP A 198 22.16 -16.23 -11.47
C ASP A 198 22.08 -15.36 -10.19
N TYR A 199 22.83 -15.78 -9.17
CA TYR A 199 22.89 -15.08 -7.90
C TYR A 199 23.55 -13.70 -7.99
N MET A 200 24.40 -13.46 -8.99
CA MET A 200 25.07 -12.17 -9.16
C MET A 200 24.07 -11.10 -9.60
N THR A 201 23.30 -11.40 -10.63
CA THR A 201 22.22 -10.50 -11.09
C THR A 201 21.14 -10.32 -10.02
N ALA A 202 20.78 -11.38 -9.28
CA ALA A 202 19.85 -11.27 -8.15
C ALA A 202 20.38 -10.31 -7.07
N GLY A 203 21.67 -10.42 -6.70
CA GLY A 203 22.32 -9.53 -5.73
C GLY A 203 22.30 -8.06 -6.18
N ILE A 204 22.55 -7.80 -7.46
CA ILE A 204 22.47 -6.45 -8.03
C ILE A 204 21.04 -5.89 -7.89
N TRP A 205 20.01 -6.67 -8.21
CA TRP A 205 18.62 -6.25 -8.04
C TRP A 205 18.27 -5.96 -6.58
N VAL A 206 18.74 -6.78 -5.63
CA VAL A 206 18.54 -6.55 -4.20
C VAL A 206 19.19 -5.24 -3.75
N VAL A 207 20.41 -4.94 -4.20
CA VAL A 207 21.06 -3.67 -3.89
C VAL A 207 20.31 -2.49 -4.49
N ILE A 208 19.85 -2.60 -5.74
CA ILE A 208 19.06 -1.54 -6.40
C ILE A 208 17.80 -1.23 -5.59
N ILE A 209 16.98 -2.25 -5.26
CA ILE A 209 15.74 -2.00 -4.53
C ILE A 209 15.99 -1.47 -3.12
N MET A 210 17.04 -1.94 -2.46
CA MET A 210 17.44 -1.46 -1.14
C MET A 210 17.82 0.01 -1.16
N LEU A 211 18.63 0.45 -2.14
CA LEU A 211 19.00 1.85 -2.30
C LEU A 211 17.80 2.73 -2.64
N VAL A 212 16.95 2.28 -3.56
CA VAL A 212 15.73 3.01 -3.95
C VAL A 212 14.79 3.15 -2.76
N ALA A 213 14.54 2.06 -2.02
CA ALA A 213 13.70 2.09 -0.83
C ALA A 213 14.26 3.03 0.25
N LEU A 214 15.57 2.96 0.50
CA LEU A 214 16.25 3.83 1.46
C LEU A 214 16.09 5.31 1.10
N VAL A 215 16.37 5.67 -0.15
CA VAL A 215 16.22 7.05 -0.64
C VAL A 215 14.78 7.54 -0.48
N LEU A 216 13.80 6.73 -0.87
CA LEU A 216 12.39 7.10 -0.77
C LEU A 216 11.94 7.27 0.69
N ILE A 217 12.35 6.37 1.59
CA ILE A 217 12.04 6.49 3.02
C ILE A 217 12.69 7.75 3.63
N ILE A 218 13.94 8.04 3.28
CA ILE A 218 14.62 9.26 3.74
C ILE A 218 13.88 10.50 3.24
N LEU A 219 13.52 10.55 1.95
CA LEU A 219 12.77 11.66 1.39
C LEU A 219 11.42 11.86 2.07
N MET A 220 10.67 10.78 2.28
CA MET A 220 9.39 10.82 2.99
C MET A 220 9.56 11.34 4.43
N ASN A 221 10.57 10.86 5.15
CA ASN A 221 10.88 11.33 6.51
C ASN A 221 11.32 12.80 6.56
N MET A 222 12.09 13.27 5.59
CA MET A 222 12.50 14.68 5.50
C MET A 222 11.31 15.61 5.26
N VAL A 223 10.42 15.25 4.34
CA VAL A 223 9.19 16.01 4.06
C VAL A 223 8.31 16.08 5.31
N THR A 224 8.17 14.97 6.01
CA THR A 224 7.39 14.89 7.26
C THR A 224 8.02 15.69 8.39
N GLY A 225 9.32 15.56 8.59
CA GLY A 225 10.03 16.25 9.65
C GLY A 225 9.95 17.78 9.54
N ARG A 226 9.88 18.32 8.32
CA ARG A 226 9.67 19.76 8.09
C ARG A 226 8.25 20.19 8.52
N ASN A 227 7.23 19.42 8.22
CA ASN A 227 5.86 19.73 8.60
C ASN A 227 5.63 19.62 10.12
N MET A 228 6.29 18.69 10.79
CA MET A 228 6.18 18.49 12.25
C MET A 228 6.86 19.61 13.06
N LYS A 229 7.92 20.23 12.57
CA LYS A 229 8.56 21.37 13.25
C LYS A 229 7.62 22.58 13.36
N ASN A 230 6.70 22.75 12.43
CA ASN A 230 5.71 23.83 12.46
C ASN A 230 4.56 23.57 13.46
N ILE A 231 4.31 22.32 13.84
CA ILE A 231 3.24 21.94 14.80
C ILE A 231 3.77 21.97 16.24
N ARG A 232 5.07 21.76 16.49
CA ARG A 232 5.70 21.75 17.83
C ARG A 232 6.09 23.12 18.38
N ARG A 233 5.69 24.20 17.76
CA ARG A 233 6.04 25.57 18.20
C ARG A 233 5.01 26.24 19.13
N TRP A 234 4.17 25.44 19.79
CA TRP A 234 3.24 25.91 20.85
C TRP A 234 3.46 25.11 22.13
#